data_42e538f91cc5cdd56f56408cdf87431d
#
_entry.id   42e538f91cc5cdd56f56408cdf87431d
#
_cell.length_a   1.000
_cell.length_b   1.000
_cell.length_c   1.000
_cell.angle_alpha   90.00
_cell.angle_beta   90.00
_cell.angle_gamma   90.00
#
_symmetry.space_group_name_H-M   'P 1'
#
loop_
_entity.id
_entity.type
_entity.pdbx_description
1 polymer ?
#
loop_
_entity_poly.entity_id
_entity_poly.type
_entity_poly.pdbx_seq_one_letter_code
_entity_poly.pdbx_strand_id
1 'polypeptide(L)'
;EYTEQEIVEIGLIENIQRENLNPIEEAMAFKRLLEEFNLKQDEVAERVSKSRTAVTNSMRLLKLDERVQQMIIDDMISTGHARALLAIDDKDEQYNLANRIFDEKLSVRDTEKLVKEIKNPKKPKEKVKTVNDFIYKDLANKMKEVMGTKVSIASKGNGKGKIEIEYY
;
A
#
# COMPACT_ATOMS: atom_id res chain seq x y z
N GLU A 1 14.67 -28.34 36.61
CA GLU A 1 13.59 -27.45 37.11
C GLU A 1 13.61 -26.18 36.28
N TYR A 2 12.48 -25.84 35.68
CA TYR A 2 12.35 -24.57 34.91
C TYR A 2 12.17 -23.42 35.90
N THR A 3 12.74 -22.27 35.57
CA THR A 3 12.48 -21.04 36.31
C THR A 3 11.05 -20.55 36.01
N GLU A 4 10.47 -19.72 36.88
CA GLU A 4 9.14 -19.13 36.65
C GLU A 4 9.08 -18.37 35.30
N GLN A 5 10.16 -17.71 34.92
CA GLN A 5 10.28 -16.98 33.67
C GLN A 5 10.25 -17.92 32.47
N GLU A 6 10.95 -19.05 32.52
CA GLU A 6 10.91 -20.05 31.44
C GLU A 6 9.53 -20.70 31.28
N ILE A 7 8.80 -20.90 32.39
CA ILE A 7 7.43 -21.43 32.36
C ILE A 7 6.49 -20.45 31.64
N VAL A 8 6.59 -19.15 31.94
CA VAL A 8 5.78 -18.10 31.30
C VAL A 8 6.14 -17.99 29.84
N GLU A 9 7.42 -18.05 29.49
CA GLU A 9 7.90 -18.04 28.10
C GLU A 9 7.31 -19.20 27.29
N ILE A 10 7.41 -20.43 27.80
CA ILE A 10 6.87 -21.64 27.17
C ILE A 10 5.35 -21.50 26.97
N GLY A 11 4.64 -21.01 27.99
CA GLY A 11 3.20 -20.78 27.92
C GLY A 11 2.82 -19.74 26.84
N LEU A 12 3.60 -18.68 26.71
CA LEU A 12 3.39 -17.65 25.68
C LEU A 12 3.64 -18.20 24.28
N ILE A 13 4.70 -18.99 24.08
CA ILE A 13 5.02 -19.64 22.81
C ILE A 13 3.92 -20.63 22.44
N GLU A 14 3.46 -21.47 23.38
CA GLU A 14 2.35 -22.39 23.16
C GLU A 14 1.10 -21.63 22.70
N ASN A 15 0.77 -20.52 23.36
CA ASN A 15 -0.38 -19.69 23.00
C ASN A 15 -0.27 -19.09 21.59
N ILE A 16 0.94 -18.67 21.19
CA ILE A 16 1.19 -18.17 19.82
C ILE A 16 1.00 -19.27 18.77
N GLN A 17 1.29 -20.52 19.11
CA GLN A 17 1.15 -21.66 18.20
C GLN A 17 -0.31 -22.13 18.07
N ARG A 18 -1.23 -21.62 18.90
CA ARG A 18 -2.67 -21.88 18.74
C ARG A 18 -3.23 -21.14 17.52
N GLU A 19 -4.11 -21.83 16.78
CA GLU A 19 -4.61 -21.36 15.47
C GLU A 19 -5.55 -20.14 15.50
N ASN A 20 -5.84 -19.55 16.67
CA ASN A 20 -6.91 -18.57 16.85
C ASN A 20 -6.47 -17.14 17.22
N LEU A 21 -5.18 -16.81 17.13
CA LEU A 21 -4.73 -15.43 17.35
C LEU A 21 -5.03 -14.55 16.12
N ASN A 22 -5.60 -13.37 16.37
CA ASN A 22 -5.65 -12.37 15.32
C ASN A 22 -4.25 -11.77 15.04
N PRO A 23 -4.03 -11.13 13.88
CA PRO A 23 -2.70 -10.62 13.52
C PRO A 23 -2.11 -9.61 14.50
N ILE A 24 -2.95 -8.85 15.21
CA ILE A 24 -2.49 -7.85 16.20
C ILE A 24 -2.11 -8.54 17.52
N GLU A 25 -2.87 -9.52 17.97
CA GLU A 25 -2.52 -10.34 19.15
C GLU A 25 -1.21 -11.09 18.92
N GLU A 26 -1.02 -11.68 17.75
CA GLU A 26 0.23 -12.32 17.37
C GLU A 26 1.41 -11.34 17.40
N ALA A 27 1.24 -10.14 16.86
CA ALA A 27 2.26 -9.10 16.89
C ALA A 27 2.61 -8.65 18.31
N MET A 28 1.60 -8.52 19.19
CA MET A 28 1.81 -8.19 20.60
C MET A 28 2.56 -9.30 21.34
N ALA A 29 2.24 -10.56 21.07
CA ALA A 29 2.91 -11.70 21.67
C ALA A 29 4.40 -11.77 21.26
N PHE A 30 4.72 -11.50 19.98
CA PHE A 30 6.12 -11.40 19.53
C PHE A 30 6.86 -10.25 20.22
N LYS A 31 6.19 -9.10 20.35
CA LYS A 31 6.77 -7.95 21.05
C LYS A 31 7.09 -8.30 22.51
N ARG A 32 6.18 -8.98 23.20
CA ARG A 32 6.41 -9.44 24.57
C ARG A 32 7.61 -10.39 24.68
N LEU A 33 7.74 -11.36 23.76
CA LEU A 33 8.90 -12.26 23.73
C LEU A 33 10.22 -11.51 23.61
N LEU A 34 10.27 -10.44 22.79
CA LEU A 34 11.46 -9.61 22.64
C LEU A 34 11.77 -8.77 23.88
N GLU A 35 10.75 -8.11 24.45
CA GLU A 35 10.93 -7.11 25.52
C GLU A 35 11.03 -7.76 26.92
N GLU A 36 10.17 -8.73 27.25
CA GLU A 36 10.12 -9.34 28.58
C GLU A 36 11.18 -10.45 28.75
N PHE A 37 11.48 -11.18 27.66
CA PHE A 37 12.45 -12.29 27.70
C PHE A 37 13.78 -11.95 27.03
N ASN A 38 13.95 -10.71 26.59
CA ASN A 38 15.17 -10.20 26.00
C ASN A 38 15.69 -11.05 24.82
N LEU A 39 14.78 -11.65 24.05
CA LEU A 39 15.08 -12.49 22.91
C LEU A 39 15.36 -11.63 21.66
N LYS A 40 16.20 -12.13 20.78
CA LYS A 40 16.39 -11.54 19.45
C LYS A 40 15.29 -12.01 18.49
N GLN A 41 15.05 -11.24 17.42
CA GLN A 41 14.03 -11.58 16.41
C GLN A 41 14.27 -12.96 15.77
N ASP A 42 15.52 -13.36 15.59
CA ASP A 42 15.87 -14.68 15.06
C ASP A 42 15.49 -15.79 16.03
N GLU A 43 15.73 -15.58 17.32
CA GLU A 43 15.40 -16.54 18.39
C GLU A 43 13.88 -16.69 18.55
N VAL A 44 13.14 -15.58 18.48
CA VAL A 44 11.67 -15.63 18.48
C VAL A 44 11.16 -16.40 17.28
N ALA A 45 11.68 -16.11 16.09
CA ALA A 45 11.28 -16.77 14.84
C ALA A 45 11.47 -18.29 14.92
N GLU A 46 12.63 -18.74 15.42
CA GLU A 46 12.93 -20.16 15.61
C GLU A 46 11.96 -20.82 16.58
N ARG A 47 11.72 -20.20 17.77
CA ARG A 47 10.85 -20.75 18.81
C ARG A 47 9.38 -20.85 18.39
N VAL A 48 8.89 -19.91 17.57
CA VAL A 48 7.51 -19.94 17.09
C VAL A 48 7.37 -20.64 15.73
N SER A 49 8.44 -21.23 15.21
CA SER A 49 8.48 -21.94 13.91
C SER A 49 8.03 -21.05 12.73
N LYS A 50 8.43 -19.78 12.76
CA LYS A 50 8.16 -18.80 11.68
C LYS A 50 9.46 -18.21 11.14
N SER A 51 9.39 -17.59 9.97
CA SER A 51 10.55 -16.87 9.45
C SER A 51 10.75 -15.55 10.22
N ARG A 52 12.01 -15.10 10.35
CA ARG A 52 12.33 -13.77 10.89
C ARG A 52 11.54 -12.66 10.19
N THR A 53 11.40 -12.75 8.86
CA THR A 53 10.64 -11.79 8.06
C THR A 53 9.17 -11.77 8.47
N ALA A 54 8.56 -12.93 8.77
CA ALA A 54 7.18 -13.01 9.24
C ALA A 54 7.02 -12.31 10.59
N VAL A 55 7.90 -12.59 11.55
CA VAL A 55 7.91 -11.94 12.87
C VAL A 55 8.07 -10.43 12.75
N THR A 56 9.05 -9.97 11.95
CA THR A 56 9.28 -8.54 11.73
C THR A 56 8.07 -7.85 11.09
N ASN A 57 7.46 -8.48 10.08
CA ASN A 57 6.28 -7.92 9.41
C ASN A 57 5.06 -7.87 10.32
N SER A 58 4.85 -8.90 11.14
CA SER A 58 3.78 -8.91 12.13
C SER A 58 3.93 -7.77 13.13
N MET A 59 5.11 -7.61 13.72
CA MET A 59 5.38 -6.55 14.69
C MET A 59 5.24 -5.14 14.11
N ARG A 60 5.51 -4.95 12.82
CA ARG A 60 5.32 -3.65 12.15
C ARG A 60 3.87 -3.19 12.17
N LEU A 61 2.89 -4.10 12.24
CA LEU A 61 1.47 -3.76 12.32
C LEU A 61 1.15 -2.92 13.57
N LEU A 62 1.89 -3.10 14.67
CA LEU A 62 1.71 -2.32 15.90
C LEU A 62 2.11 -0.83 15.74
N LYS A 63 2.76 -0.45 14.65
CA LYS A 63 3.07 0.96 14.32
C LYS A 63 1.91 1.69 13.65
N LEU A 64 0.88 0.98 13.22
CA LEU A 64 -0.31 1.58 12.62
C LEU A 64 -1.12 2.35 13.68
N ASP A 65 -2.02 3.19 13.21
CA ASP A 65 -3.04 3.79 14.07
C ASP A 65 -3.92 2.71 14.72
N GLU A 66 -4.35 2.91 15.96
CA GLU A 66 -5.16 1.93 16.71
C GLU A 66 -6.47 1.60 16.00
N ARG A 67 -7.10 2.59 15.37
CA ARG A 67 -8.33 2.40 14.56
C ARG A 67 -8.08 1.48 13.36
N VAL A 68 -6.90 1.60 12.74
CA VAL A 68 -6.49 0.71 11.62
C VAL A 68 -6.18 -0.69 12.14
N GLN A 69 -5.55 -0.81 13.32
CA GLN A 69 -5.34 -2.11 13.96
C GLN A 69 -6.68 -2.79 14.26
N GLN A 70 -7.68 -2.05 14.74
CA GLN A 70 -9.01 -2.59 14.97
C GLN A 70 -9.66 -3.09 13.68
N MET A 71 -9.51 -2.37 12.55
CA MET A 71 -10.01 -2.83 11.25
C MET A 71 -9.34 -4.15 10.79
N ILE A 72 -8.10 -4.41 11.20
CA ILE A 72 -7.45 -5.71 10.94
C ILE A 72 -8.06 -6.82 11.82
N ILE A 73 -8.32 -6.52 13.10
CA ILE A 73 -8.94 -7.45 14.04
C ILE A 73 -10.35 -7.86 13.55
N ASP A 74 -11.09 -6.91 13.02
CA ASP A 74 -12.46 -7.08 12.52
C ASP A 74 -12.51 -7.64 11.07
N ASP A 75 -11.37 -8.09 10.53
CA ASP A 75 -11.24 -8.60 9.14
C ASP A 75 -11.75 -7.65 8.04
N MET A 76 -11.85 -6.35 8.34
CA MET A 76 -12.25 -5.32 7.38
C MET A 76 -11.18 -5.09 6.31
N ILE A 77 -9.91 -5.18 6.72
CA ILE A 77 -8.74 -5.09 5.82
C ILE A 77 -7.75 -6.19 6.14
N SER A 78 -7.04 -6.67 5.12
CA SER A 78 -6.01 -7.72 5.30
C SER A 78 -4.69 -7.15 5.80
N THR A 79 -3.82 -8.03 6.34
CA THR A 79 -2.44 -7.67 6.71
C THR A 79 -1.61 -7.16 5.53
N GLY A 80 -1.96 -7.54 4.31
CA GLY A 80 -1.35 -7.01 3.08
C GLY A 80 -1.66 -5.53 2.89
N HIS A 81 -2.93 -5.12 3.04
CA HIS A 81 -3.36 -3.72 3.01
C HIS A 81 -2.68 -2.92 4.13
N ALA A 82 -2.68 -3.48 5.34
CA ALA A 82 -2.06 -2.88 6.51
C ALA A 82 -0.57 -2.59 6.31
N ARG A 83 0.18 -3.51 5.68
CA ARG A 83 1.60 -3.29 5.35
C ARG A 83 1.81 -2.14 4.37
N ALA A 84 0.93 -1.98 3.38
CA ALA A 84 0.99 -0.84 2.47
C ALA A 84 0.75 0.49 3.21
N LEU A 85 -0.21 0.51 4.15
CA LEU A 85 -0.54 1.69 4.96
C LEU A 85 0.61 2.14 5.90
N LEU A 86 1.52 1.24 6.27
CA LEU A 86 2.71 1.59 7.07
C LEU A 86 3.63 2.64 6.40
N ALA A 87 3.47 2.85 5.11
CA ALA A 87 4.22 3.88 4.40
C ALA A 87 3.66 5.29 4.61
N ILE A 88 2.44 5.44 5.13
CA ILE A 88 1.81 6.72 5.46
C ILE A 88 2.17 7.07 6.90
N ASP A 89 2.76 8.25 7.10
CA ASP A 89 3.22 8.67 8.43
C ASP A 89 2.09 9.30 9.26
N ASP A 90 1.16 9.99 8.62
CA ASP A 90 0.01 10.62 9.26
C ASP A 90 -1.06 9.58 9.64
N LYS A 91 -1.46 9.58 10.91
CA LYS A 91 -2.39 8.59 11.48
C LYS A 91 -3.82 8.74 10.98
N ASP A 92 -4.27 9.96 10.78
CA ASP A 92 -5.61 10.24 10.27
C ASP A 92 -5.68 9.90 8.77
N GLU A 93 -4.62 10.16 8.02
CA GLU A 93 -4.52 9.75 6.62
C GLU A 93 -4.49 8.21 6.48
N GLN A 94 -3.76 7.51 7.37
CA GLN A 94 -3.79 6.04 7.44
C GLN A 94 -5.22 5.52 7.62
N TYR A 95 -5.96 6.07 8.59
CA TYR A 95 -7.31 5.64 8.88
C TYR A 95 -8.29 5.97 7.74
N ASN A 96 -8.21 7.17 7.17
CA ASN A 96 -9.04 7.56 6.03
C ASN A 96 -8.79 6.63 4.82
N LEU A 97 -7.54 6.30 4.55
CA LEU A 97 -7.20 5.38 3.46
C LEU A 97 -7.65 3.94 3.76
N ALA A 98 -7.57 3.51 5.03
CA ALA A 98 -8.08 2.20 5.46
C ALA A 98 -9.60 2.07 5.23
N ASN A 99 -10.38 3.11 5.58
CA ASN A 99 -11.81 3.13 5.29
C ASN A 99 -12.08 3.08 3.79
N ARG A 100 -11.33 3.84 3.00
CA ARG A 100 -11.46 3.83 1.55
C ARG A 100 -11.16 2.44 0.94
N ILE A 101 -10.13 1.75 1.45
CA ILE A 101 -9.80 0.37 1.04
C ILE A 101 -10.98 -0.56 1.28
N PHE A 102 -11.63 -0.45 2.43
CA PHE A 102 -12.78 -1.26 2.80
C PHE A 102 -14.00 -0.94 1.93
N ASP A 103 -14.36 0.34 1.79
CA ASP A 103 -15.54 0.80 1.06
C ASP A 103 -15.46 0.49 -0.45
N GLU A 104 -14.32 0.75 -1.06
CA GLU A 104 -14.08 0.55 -2.50
C GLU A 104 -13.62 -0.90 -2.81
N LYS A 105 -13.42 -1.75 -1.80
CA LYS A 105 -12.91 -3.13 -1.92
C LYS A 105 -11.63 -3.22 -2.74
N LEU A 106 -10.70 -2.32 -2.45
CA LEU A 106 -9.44 -2.23 -3.17
C LEU A 106 -8.60 -3.48 -2.95
N SER A 107 -7.89 -3.91 -3.99
CA SER A 107 -6.87 -4.95 -3.85
C SER A 107 -5.62 -4.42 -3.14
N VAL A 108 -4.79 -5.32 -2.60
CA VAL A 108 -3.49 -4.96 -2.02
C VAL A 108 -2.64 -4.18 -3.04
N ARG A 109 -2.63 -4.61 -4.31
CA ARG A 109 -1.89 -3.94 -5.39
C ARG A 109 -2.39 -2.53 -5.68
N ASP A 110 -3.70 -2.31 -5.64
CA ASP A 110 -4.28 -0.98 -5.86
C ASP A 110 -4.02 -0.07 -4.68
N THR A 111 -4.07 -0.62 -3.46
CA THR A 111 -3.65 0.08 -2.24
C THR A 111 -2.18 0.52 -2.31
N GLU A 112 -1.27 -0.35 -2.72
CA GLU A 112 0.15 -0.02 -2.89
C GLU A 112 0.35 1.10 -3.93
N LYS A 113 -0.41 1.09 -5.04
CA LYS A 113 -0.36 2.17 -6.04
C LYS A 113 -0.84 3.50 -5.45
N LEU A 114 -1.98 3.50 -4.73
CA LEU A 114 -2.51 4.70 -4.07
C LEU A 114 -1.52 5.28 -3.07
N VAL A 115 -0.97 4.45 -2.19
CA VAL A 115 0.04 4.87 -1.22
C VAL A 115 1.26 5.47 -1.92
N LYS A 116 1.71 4.87 -3.02
CA LYS A 116 2.83 5.38 -3.82
C LYS A 116 2.51 6.73 -4.48
N GLU A 117 1.27 6.93 -4.93
CA GLU A 117 0.81 8.19 -5.52
C GLU A 117 0.71 9.30 -4.46
N ILE A 118 0.24 8.97 -3.25
CA ILE A 118 0.19 9.89 -2.11
C ILE A 118 1.62 10.33 -1.71
N LYS A 119 2.54 9.39 -1.57
CA LYS A 119 3.95 9.70 -1.20
C LYS A 119 4.72 10.44 -2.29
N ASN A 120 4.44 10.13 -3.53
CA ASN A 120 5.07 10.75 -4.68
C ASN A 120 3.96 11.31 -5.59
N PRO A 121 3.28 12.40 -5.20
CA PRO A 121 2.31 13.01 -6.07
C PRO A 121 3.04 13.34 -7.38
N LYS A 122 2.70 12.61 -8.44
CA LYS A 122 3.15 12.98 -9.76
C LYS A 122 2.72 14.43 -9.91
N LYS A 123 3.69 15.36 -9.96
CA LYS A 123 3.39 16.75 -10.35
C LYS A 123 2.45 16.62 -11.54
N PRO A 124 1.25 17.22 -11.48
CA PRO A 124 0.38 17.19 -12.64
C PRO A 124 1.30 17.59 -13.77
N LYS A 125 1.42 16.76 -14.80
CA LYS A 125 2.01 17.22 -16.05
C LYS A 125 1.06 18.33 -16.43
N GLU A 126 1.41 19.56 -16.06
CA GLU A 126 0.82 20.73 -16.66
C GLU A 126 0.96 20.44 -18.15
N LYS A 127 -0.16 20.10 -18.77
CA LYS A 127 -0.27 20.25 -20.19
C LYS A 127 -0.09 21.75 -20.37
N VAL A 128 1.15 22.14 -20.61
CA VAL A 128 1.44 23.48 -21.05
C VAL A 128 0.54 23.64 -22.26
N LYS A 129 -0.62 24.27 -22.02
CA LYS A 129 -1.48 24.72 -23.13
C LYS A 129 -0.65 25.79 -23.82
N THR A 130 0.23 25.34 -24.67
CA THR A 130 0.98 26.25 -25.53
C THR A 130 -0.05 26.98 -26.39
N VAL A 131 0.21 28.23 -26.64
CA VAL A 131 -0.60 29.10 -27.53
C VAL A 131 -0.91 28.38 -28.86
N ASN A 132 -0.11 27.40 -29.21
CA ASN A 132 -0.25 26.56 -30.41
C ASN A 132 -1.32 25.44 -30.29
N ASP A 133 -1.87 25.13 -29.10
CA ASP A 133 -2.90 24.07 -28.96
C ASP A 133 -4.17 24.41 -29.75
N PHE A 134 -4.50 25.71 -29.86
CA PHE A 134 -5.61 26.20 -30.68
C PHE A 134 -5.34 26.00 -32.18
N ILE A 135 -4.12 26.31 -32.61
CA ILE A 135 -3.70 26.17 -34.02
C ILE A 135 -3.73 24.69 -34.43
N TYR A 136 -3.25 23.79 -33.55
CA TYR A 136 -3.27 22.35 -33.83
C TYR A 136 -4.68 21.77 -33.88
N LYS A 137 -5.61 22.27 -33.06
CA LYS A 137 -7.03 21.88 -33.12
C LYS A 137 -7.69 22.37 -34.42
N ASP A 138 -7.46 23.60 -34.80
CA ASP A 138 -7.99 24.15 -36.06
C ASP A 138 -7.45 23.38 -37.28
N LEU A 139 -6.16 23.09 -37.29
CA LEU A 139 -5.54 22.28 -38.33
C LEU A 139 -6.10 20.85 -38.37
N ALA A 140 -6.29 20.21 -37.23
CA ALA A 140 -6.89 18.87 -37.14
C ALA A 140 -8.33 18.86 -37.68
N ASN A 141 -9.12 19.90 -37.39
CA ASN A 141 -10.49 20.05 -37.94
C ASN A 141 -10.49 20.22 -39.45
N LYS A 142 -9.63 21.08 -40.01
CA LYS A 142 -9.50 21.25 -41.46
C LYS A 142 -9.07 19.96 -42.15
N MET A 143 -8.12 19.22 -41.56
CA MET A 143 -7.72 17.91 -42.07
C MET A 143 -8.86 16.89 -42.00
N LYS A 144 -9.66 16.89 -40.93
CA LYS A 144 -10.85 16.04 -40.79
C LYS A 144 -11.89 16.32 -41.90
N GLU A 145 -12.13 17.59 -42.22
CA GLU A 145 -13.06 17.99 -43.29
C GLU A 145 -12.58 17.50 -44.65
N VAL A 146 -11.30 17.64 -44.96
CA VAL A 146 -10.73 17.23 -46.24
C VAL A 146 -10.64 15.72 -46.40
N MET A 147 -10.27 15.00 -45.30
CA MET A 147 -10.02 13.56 -45.35
C MET A 147 -11.25 12.71 -45.00
N GLY A 148 -12.33 13.32 -44.49
CA GLY A 148 -13.57 12.63 -44.12
C GLY A 148 -13.44 11.68 -42.95
N THR A 149 -12.32 11.73 -42.19
CA THR A 149 -12.02 10.81 -41.11
C THR A 149 -11.47 11.55 -39.90
N LYS A 150 -11.37 10.84 -38.76
CA LYS A 150 -10.89 11.42 -37.54
C LYS A 150 -9.38 11.66 -37.57
N VAL A 151 -8.99 12.91 -37.32
CA VAL A 151 -7.59 13.34 -37.27
C VAL A 151 -7.31 13.91 -35.88
N SER A 152 -6.22 13.52 -35.26
CA SER A 152 -5.70 14.12 -34.04
C SER A 152 -4.25 14.57 -34.21
N ILE A 153 -3.92 15.74 -33.66
CA ILE A 153 -2.58 16.30 -33.68
C ILE A 153 -2.15 16.56 -32.23
N ALA A 154 -1.09 15.90 -31.80
CA ALA A 154 -0.50 16.06 -30.46
C ALA A 154 0.92 16.64 -30.59
N SER A 155 1.15 17.83 -30.05
CA SER A 155 2.48 18.42 -29.92
C SER A 155 3.23 17.81 -28.70
N LYS A 156 4.50 17.47 -28.90
CA LYS A 156 5.41 17.00 -27.82
C LYS A 156 6.43 18.06 -27.40
N GLY A 157 6.30 19.27 -27.94
CA GLY A 157 7.28 20.34 -27.72
C GLY A 157 8.53 20.17 -28.61
N ASN A 158 9.41 21.17 -28.60
CA ASN A 158 10.67 21.19 -29.37
C ASN A 158 10.51 20.86 -30.88
N GLY A 159 9.44 21.34 -31.53
CA GLY A 159 9.18 21.09 -32.95
C GLY A 159 8.79 19.65 -33.30
N LYS A 160 8.55 18.80 -32.29
CA LYS A 160 8.14 17.39 -32.47
C LYS A 160 6.66 17.21 -32.10
N GLY A 161 5.98 16.34 -32.82
CA GLY A 161 4.57 16.03 -32.60
C GLY A 161 4.20 14.65 -33.16
N LYS A 162 2.92 14.29 -33.01
CA LYS A 162 2.32 13.08 -33.57
C LYS A 162 1.01 13.48 -34.25
N ILE A 163 0.80 13.00 -35.46
CA ILE A 163 -0.46 13.08 -36.17
C ILE A 163 -1.01 11.67 -36.29
N GLU A 164 -2.24 11.47 -35.87
CA GLU A 164 -2.96 10.21 -36.00
C GLU A 164 -4.16 10.41 -36.90
N ILE A 165 -4.29 9.60 -37.92
CA ILE A 165 -5.38 9.61 -38.90
C ILE A 165 -5.99 8.20 -38.87
N GLU A 166 -7.29 8.10 -38.59
CA GLU A 166 -8.03 6.86 -38.74
C GLU A 166 -8.34 6.66 -40.22
N TYR A 167 -8.18 5.44 -40.75
CA TYR A 167 -8.58 5.07 -42.09
C TYR A 167 -9.34 3.76 -42.10
N TYR A 168 -10.24 3.56 -43.04
CA TYR A 168 -11.06 2.35 -43.19
C TYR A 168 -10.80 1.69 -44.52
#